data_d62aaaf3ff9a2cb7b7251cd67dc70ac5
#
_entry.id   d62aaaf3ff9a2cb7b7251cd67dc70ac5
#
_cell.length_a   1.000
_cell.length_b   1.000
_cell.length_c   1.000
_cell.angle_alpha   90.00
_cell.angle_beta   90.00
_cell.angle_gamma   90.00
#
_symmetry.space_group_name_H-M   'P 1'
#
loop_
_entity.id
_entity.type
_entity.pdbx_description
1 polymer ?
#
loop_
_entity_poly.entity_id
_entity_poly.type
_entity_poly.pdbx_seq_one_letter_code
_entity_poly.pdbx_strand_id
1 'polypeptide(L)' 'MLAKDIKIGQRVLVVPNQMTALIVGRPEYYTPRAKLVRIKYENSTRYEYMINGNIELLPIDEQYPAHGGSHVRQEGEF' A
#
# COMPACT_ATOMS: atom_id res chain seq x y z
N MET A 1 -8.15 -7.18 1.29
CA MET A 1 -7.13 -7.69 0.35
C MET A 1 -6.57 -9.00 0.87
N LEU A 2 -6.46 -10.00 0.03
CA LEU A 2 -5.91 -11.29 0.45
C LEU A 2 -4.40 -11.19 0.66
N ALA A 3 -3.91 -11.85 1.69
CA ALA A 3 -2.48 -11.77 2.03
C ALA A 3 -1.58 -12.21 0.87
N LYS A 4 -2.00 -13.23 0.11
CA LYS A 4 -1.21 -13.74 -1.02
C LYS A 4 -1.04 -12.73 -2.16
N ASP A 5 -1.91 -11.72 -2.22
CA ASP A 5 -1.89 -10.72 -3.28
C ASP A 5 -1.12 -9.46 -2.88
N ILE A 6 -0.67 -9.40 -1.63
CA ILE A 6 0.00 -8.21 -1.09
C ILE A 6 1.47 -8.24 -1.47
N LYS A 7 1.95 -7.15 -2.06
CA LYS A 7 3.36 -7.00 -2.46
C LYS A 7 3.89 -5.65 -2.02
N ILE A 8 5.16 -5.64 -1.63
CA ILE A 8 5.83 -4.40 -1.24
C ILE A 8 5.82 -3.44 -2.42
N GLY A 9 5.53 -2.17 -2.15
CA GLY A 9 5.49 -1.11 -3.15
C GLY A 9 4.10 -0.77 -3.66
N GLN A 10 3.09 -1.57 -3.32
CA GLN A 10 1.71 -1.27 -3.74
C GLN A 10 1.11 -0.14 -2.93
N ARG A 11 0.33 0.71 -3.60
CA ARG A 11 -0.51 1.70 -2.93
C ARG A 11 -1.85 1.10 -2.59
N VAL A 12 -2.30 1.32 -1.39
CA VAL A 12 -3.56 0.75 -0.88
C VAL A 12 -4.38 1.81 -0.18
N LEU A 13 -5.68 1.55 -0.10
CA LEU A 13 -6.59 2.32 0.73
C LEU A 13 -6.75 1.56 2.06
N VAL A 14 -6.56 2.26 3.16
CA VAL A 14 -6.87 1.72 4.49
C VAL A 14 -8.33 2.03 4.75
N VAL A 15 -9.18 1.01 4.65
CA VAL A 15 -10.63 1.20 4.61
C VAL A 15 -11.20 1.90 5.85
N PRO A 16 -10.82 1.50 7.08
CA PRO A 16 -11.43 2.12 8.26
C PRO A 16 -11.27 3.62 8.35
N ASN A 17 -10.14 4.17 7.90
CA ASN A 17 -9.90 5.61 8.01
C ASN A 17 -9.86 6.33 6.66
N GLN A 18 -10.07 5.60 5.56
CA GLN A 18 -10.11 6.15 4.20
C GLN A 18 -8.83 6.88 3.80
N MET A 19 -7.69 6.44 4.34
CA MET A 19 -6.40 7.04 4.03
C MET A 19 -5.59 6.11 3.14
N THR A 20 -4.78 6.70 2.27
CA THR A 20 -3.90 5.93 1.39
C THR A 20 -2.57 5.65 2.07
N ALA A 21 -1.99 4.52 1.74
CA ALA A 21 -0.74 4.07 2.32
C ALA A 21 0.06 3.25 1.31
N LEU A 22 1.32 3.05 1.62
CA LEU A 22 2.22 2.22 0.82
C LEU A 22 2.55 0.97 1.60
N ILE A 23 2.52 -0.18 0.94
CA ILE A 23 2.94 -1.43 1.56
C ILE A 23 4.46 -1.45 1.59
N VAL A 24 5.03 -1.56 2.79
CA VAL A 24 6.48 -1.51 2.99
C VAL A 24 7.04 -2.80 3.59
N GLY A 25 6.19 -3.75 3.93
CA GLY A 25 6.62 -5.04 4.45
C GLY A 25 5.67 -6.15 4.05
N ARG A 26 6.18 -7.38 4.03
CA ARG A 26 5.37 -8.54 3.66
C ARG A 26 4.38 -8.89 4.77
N PRO A 27 3.26 -9.54 4.41
CA PRO A 27 2.32 -10.00 5.43
C PRO A 27 2.99 -10.96 6.41
N GLU A 28 2.72 -10.77 7.69
CA GLU A 28 3.28 -11.60 8.76
C GLU A 28 2.15 -12.34 9.48
N TYR A 29 2.49 -13.45 10.07
CA TYR A 29 1.53 -14.24 10.81
C TYR A 29 0.90 -13.42 11.94
N TYR A 30 -0.43 -13.49 12.04
CA TYR A 30 -1.18 -12.89 13.13
C TYR A 30 -2.18 -13.90 13.66
N THR A 31 -3.06 -14.40 12.77
CA THR A 31 -3.97 -15.49 13.07
C THR A 31 -4.03 -16.40 11.83
N PRO A 32 -4.63 -17.60 11.96
CA PRO A 32 -4.77 -18.46 10.79
C PRO A 32 -5.50 -17.82 9.61
N ARG A 33 -6.32 -16.78 9.86
CA ARG A 33 -7.13 -16.15 8.81
C ARG A 33 -6.69 -14.74 8.48
N ALA A 34 -5.85 -14.13 9.31
CA ALA A 34 -5.47 -12.73 9.13
C ALA A 34 -3.97 -12.57 9.26
N LYS A 35 -3.45 -11.61 8.53
CA LYS A 35 -2.02 -11.26 8.57
C LYS A 35 -1.89 -9.79 8.90
N LEU A 36 -0.79 -9.44 9.55
CA LEU A 36 -0.41 -8.05 9.74
C LEU A 36 0.48 -7.64 8.60
N VAL A 37 0.19 -6.49 8.01
CA VAL A 37 0.94 -5.94 6.89
C VAL A 37 1.56 -4.63 7.34
N ARG A 38 2.85 -4.46 7.11
CA ARG A 38 3.51 -3.21 7.47
C ARG A 38 3.26 -2.18 6.39
N ILE A 39 2.72 -1.04 6.78
CA ILE A 39 2.36 0.03 5.86
C ILE A 39 2.96 1.35 6.33
N LYS A 40 3.03 2.31 5.41
CA LYS A 40 3.41 3.67 5.71
C LYS A 40 2.37 4.57 5.08
N TYR A 41 1.67 5.35 5.89
CA TYR A 41 0.70 6.32 5.36
C TYR A 41 1.42 7.39 4.55
N GLU A 42 0.80 7.81 3.46
CA GLU A 42 1.45 8.75 2.53
C GLU A 42 1.69 10.12 3.14
N ASN A 43 0.89 10.51 4.11
CA ASN A 43 1.03 11.78 4.78
C ASN A 43 1.83 11.68 6.10
N SER A 44 2.58 10.61 6.28
CA SER A 44 3.31 10.35 7.52
C SER A 44 4.65 9.70 7.22
N THR A 45 5.59 9.86 8.13
CA THR A 45 6.88 9.15 8.07
C THR A 45 6.89 7.91 8.94
N ARG A 46 5.78 7.61 9.60
CA ARG A 46 5.70 6.49 10.55
C ARG A 46 5.22 5.23 9.86
N TYR A 47 5.73 4.11 10.34
CA TYR A 47 5.30 2.78 9.89
C TYR A 47 4.29 2.24 10.88
N GLU A 48 3.29 1.54 10.37
CA GLU A 48 2.27 0.92 11.20
C GLU A 48 1.94 -0.47 10.66
N TYR A 49 1.35 -1.30 11.51
CA TYR A 49 0.83 -2.59 11.07
C TYR A 49 -0.68 -2.50 10.89
N MET A 50 -1.17 -3.14 9.85
CA MET A 50 -2.59 -3.14 9.54
C MET A 50 -3.01 -4.55 9.13
N ILE A 51 -4.18 -4.99 9.58
CA ILE A 51 -4.72 -6.29 9.19
C ILE A 51 -5.05 -6.25 7.69
N ASN A 52 -4.68 -7.31 6.98
CA ASN A 52 -4.85 -7.37 5.53
C ASN A 52 -6.31 -7.17 5.08
N GLY A 53 -7.28 -7.59 5.90
CA GLY A 53 -8.69 -7.38 5.59
C GLY A 53 -9.14 -5.93 5.60
N ASN A 54 -8.33 -5.03 6.18
CA ASN A 54 -8.64 -3.61 6.26
C ASN A 54 -8.00 -2.79 5.15
N ILE A 55 -7.32 -3.43 4.20
CA ILE A 55 -6.69 -2.71 3.11
C ILE A 55 -7.23 -3.21 1.77
N GLU A 56 -7.32 -2.30 0.81
CA GLU A 56 -7.74 -2.59 -0.55
C GLU A 56 -6.74 -2.02 -1.53
N LEU A 57 -6.43 -2.79 -2.55
CA LEU A 57 -5.51 -2.34 -3.60
C LEU A 57 -6.17 -1.20 -4.37
N LEU A 58 -5.45 -0.10 -4.55
CA LEU A 58 -5.93 0.97 -5.41
C LEU A 58 -5.88 0.52 -6.88
N PRO A 59 -6.79 1.05 -7.72
CA PRO A 59 -6.77 0.75 -9.16
C PRO A 59 -5.42 1.08 -9.78
N ILE A 60 -5.12 0.45 -10.91
CA ILE A 60 -3.81 0.57 -11.55
C ILE A 60 -3.45 2.02 -11.88
N ASP A 61 -4.44 2.81 -12.26
CA ASP A 61 -4.24 4.23 -12.58
C ASP A 61 -4.01 5.08 -11.34
N GLU A 62 -4.24 4.53 -10.14
CA GLU A 62 -4.01 5.23 -8.88
C GLU A 62 -2.83 4.66 -8.12
N GLN A 63 -2.13 3.68 -8.67
CA GLN A 63 -0.96 3.10 -8.01
C GLN A 63 0.18 4.11 -7.89
N TYR A 64 0.35 4.99 -8.90
CA TYR A 64 1.37 6.03 -8.87
C TYR A 64 0.69 7.35 -9.26
N PRO A 65 0.85 8.42 -8.44
CA PRO A 65 0.30 9.73 -8.76
C PRO A 65 0.87 10.22 -10.09
N ALA A 66 0.00 10.78 -10.88
CA ALA A 66 0.47 11.46 -12.08
C ALA A 66 1.34 12.63 -11.71
N HIS A 67 2.08 13.04 -11.66
CA HIS A 67 2.84 14.03 -11.46
C HIS A 67 3.88 14.03 -11.50
N GLY A 68 3.50 13.81 -11.31
CA GLY A 68 4.07 13.57 -11.16
C GLY A 68 4.65 13.30 -11.21
N GLY A 69 4.82 13.12 -11.53
CA GLY A 69 5.37 12.56 -11.48
C GLY A 69 5.86 12.29 -11.72
N SER A 70 6.21 12.45 -11.92
CA SER A 70 6.67 11.86 -12.08
C SER A 70 7.05 11.52 -12.61
N HIS A 71 7.25 11.61 -12.76
CA HIS A 71 7.58 10.93 -13.22
C HIS A 71 7.95 10.77 -13.86
N VAL A 72 8.19 10.99 -14.01
CA VAL A 72 8.49 10.55 -14.53
C VAL A 72 8.89 10.43 -15.22
N ARG A 73 9.20 10.48 -15.35
CA ARG A 73 9.59 10.11 -15.75
C ARG A 73 9.97 9.89 -16.31
N GLN A 74 10.18 9.97 -16.46
CA GLN A 74 10.41 9.49 -16.73
C GLN A 74 10.65 9.23 -17.28
N GLU A 75 10.83 9.43 -17.39
CA GLU A 75 10.97 8.97 -17.66
C GLU A 75 11.20 8.77 -18.09
N GLY A 76 11.29 9.06 -18.30
CA GLY A 76 11.52 8.67 -18.34
C GLY A 76 11.73 8.76 -18.58
N GLU A 77 12.00 8.97 -18.65
CA GLU A 77 12.08 8.87 -18.54
C GLU A 77 12.31 9.01 -18.64
N PHE A 78 12.65 9.11 -18.68
CA PHE A 78 12.81 8.98 -18.50
C PHE A 78 13.00 8.94 -18.61
#